data_142f59d505e492f849b9eda1cfe50c5a
#
_entry.id   142f59d505e492f849b9eda1cfe50c5a
#
_cell.length_a   1.000
_cell.length_b   1.000
_cell.length_c   1.000
_cell.angle_alpha   90.00
_cell.angle_beta   90.00
_cell.angle_gamma   90.00
#
_symmetry.space_group_name_H-M   'P 1'
#
loop_
_entity.id
_entity.type
_entity.pdbx_description
1 polymer ?
#
loop_
_entity_poly.entity_id
_entity_poly.type
_entity_poly.pdbx_seq_one_letter_code
_entity_poly.pdbx_strand_id
1 'polypeptide(L)'
;MKATMKALVYGGPGKIELKDVQVPAIIKPTDALVKILKTTICGTDLGILHGKTPSVQPGTTLGHEGVGVVEEVGSAVRNFKKG
;
A
#
# COMPACT_ATOMS: atom_id res chain seq x y z
N MET A 1 -14.09 12.86 -10.21
CA MET A 1 -14.56 11.64 -9.53
C MET A 1 -13.40 10.97 -8.82
N LYS A 2 -13.57 10.63 -7.55
CA LYS A 2 -12.52 9.94 -6.78
C LYS A 2 -12.67 8.45 -6.95
N ALA A 3 -11.60 7.79 -7.43
CA ALA A 3 -11.56 6.34 -7.52
C ALA A 3 -11.23 5.74 -6.17
N THR A 4 -11.80 4.56 -5.89
CA THR A 4 -11.51 3.79 -4.69
C THR A 4 -10.90 2.44 -5.06
N MET A 5 -10.21 1.84 -4.10
CA MET A 5 -9.60 0.52 -4.23
C MET A 5 -9.74 -0.23 -2.91
N LYS A 6 -9.56 -1.55 -2.96
CA LYS A 6 -9.55 -2.38 -1.75
C LYS A 6 -8.17 -2.34 -1.10
N ALA A 7 -8.15 -2.26 0.22
CA ALA A 7 -6.92 -2.35 1.00
C ALA A 7 -7.15 -3.14 2.27
N LEU A 8 -6.13 -3.90 2.67
CA LEU A 8 -6.14 -4.62 3.94
C LEU A 8 -5.57 -3.68 5.01
N VAL A 9 -6.42 -3.26 5.93
CA VAL A 9 -6.12 -2.20 6.89
C VAL A 9 -6.01 -2.78 8.30
N TYR A 10 -4.95 -2.39 9.00
CA TYR A 10 -4.72 -2.78 10.39
C TYR A 10 -5.67 -1.99 11.30
N GLY A 11 -6.45 -2.70 12.12
CA GLY A 11 -7.42 -2.10 13.04
C GLY A 11 -7.04 -2.19 14.52
N GLY A 12 -5.78 -2.53 14.80
CA GLY A 12 -5.31 -2.78 16.16
C GLY A 12 -4.92 -4.24 16.34
N PRO A 13 -4.30 -4.62 17.48
CA PRO A 13 -3.86 -6.00 17.70
C PRO A 13 -4.98 -7.03 17.46
N GLY A 14 -4.71 -7.99 16.60
CA GLY A 14 -5.68 -9.04 16.23
C GLY A 14 -6.79 -8.61 15.29
N LYS A 15 -6.76 -7.36 14.78
CA LYS A 15 -7.83 -6.83 13.94
C LYS A 15 -7.30 -6.37 12.58
N ILE A 16 -7.84 -6.96 11.52
CA ILE A 16 -7.62 -6.49 10.15
C ILE A 16 -8.97 -6.40 9.45
N GLU A 17 -9.06 -5.51 8.46
CA GLU A 17 -10.29 -5.26 7.75
C GLU A 17 -9.98 -4.94 6.29
N LEU A 18 -10.76 -5.52 5.37
CA LEU A 18 -10.70 -5.15 3.97
C LEU A 18 -11.62 -3.95 3.76
N LYS A 19 -11.02 -2.82 3.42
CA LYS A 19 -11.74 -1.54 3.26
C LYS A 19 -11.58 -0.98 1.87
N ASP A 20 -12.55 -0.17 1.48
CA ASP A 20 -12.40 0.71 0.33
C ASP A 20 -11.63 1.95 0.78
N VAL A 21 -10.53 2.23 0.10
CA VAL A 21 -9.72 3.42 0.36
C VAL A 21 -9.55 4.19 -0.94
N GLN A 22 -9.22 5.46 -0.81
CA GLN A 22 -8.97 6.31 -1.97
C GLN A 22 -7.70 5.84 -2.69
N VAL A 23 -7.76 5.75 -4.01
CA VAL A 23 -6.57 5.47 -4.83
C VAL A 23 -5.58 6.62 -4.64
N PRO A 24 -4.31 6.34 -4.32
CA PRO A 24 -3.32 7.39 -4.14
C PRO A 24 -3.01 8.12 -5.44
N ALA A 25 -2.48 9.31 -5.33
CA ALA A 25 -2.08 10.13 -6.46
C ALA A 25 -0.61 10.50 -6.36
N ILE A 26 -0.01 10.84 -7.50
CA ILE A 26 1.35 11.41 -7.54
C ILE A 26 1.32 12.74 -6.79
N ILE A 27 2.17 12.88 -5.80
CA ILE A 27 2.29 14.10 -4.99
C ILE A 27 3.60 14.82 -5.30
N LYS A 28 4.70 14.07 -5.31
CA LYS A 28 6.04 14.61 -5.59
C LYS A 28 6.48 14.24 -7.00
N PRO A 29 7.32 15.05 -7.66
CA PRO A 29 7.84 14.72 -8.99
C PRO A 29 8.60 13.39 -9.05
N THR A 30 9.09 12.91 -7.91
CA THR A 30 9.82 11.64 -7.80
C THR A 30 8.93 10.44 -7.49
N ASP A 31 7.64 10.65 -7.30
CA ASP A 31 6.70 9.56 -6.98
C ASP A 31 6.34 8.76 -8.24
N ALA A 32 6.01 7.49 -8.02
CA ALA A 32 5.44 6.62 -9.04
C ALA A 32 4.22 5.91 -8.47
N LEU A 33 3.19 5.76 -9.28
CA LEU A 33 1.98 5.03 -8.94
C LEU A 33 2.07 3.64 -9.58
N VAL A 34 2.00 2.60 -8.77
CA VAL A 34 2.10 1.21 -9.23
C VAL A 34 0.76 0.50 -9.03
N LYS A 35 0.26 -0.11 -10.10
CA LYS A 35 -0.91 -1.00 -9.99
C LYS A 35 -0.43 -2.36 -9.53
N ILE A 36 -0.79 -2.75 -8.33
CA ILE A 36 -0.37 -4.03 -7.75
C ILE A 36 -1.15 -5.16 -8.39
N LEU A 37 -0.44 -6.15 -8.89
CA LEU A 37 -1.02 -7.36 -9.49
C LEU A 37 -1.01 -8.53 -8.52
N LYS A 38 0.04 -8.65 -7.72
CA LYS A 38 0.18 -9.71 -6.71
C LYS A 38 0.88 -9.15 -5.49
N THR A 39 0.45 -9.62 -4.34
CA THR A 39 1.08 -9.28 -3.05
C THR A 39 1.11 -10.53 -2.18
N THR A 40 1.85 -10.47 -1.09
CA THR A 40 1.96 -11.59 -0.17
C THR A 40 1.99 -11.09 1.27
N ILE A 41 1.67 -11.99 2.20
CA ILE A 41 1.78 -11.72 3.64
C ILE A 41 3.11 -12.29 4.12
N CYS A 42 3.88 -11.49 4.83
CA CYS A 42 5.15 -11.93 5.40
C CYS A 42 5.07 -11.96 6.93
N GLY A 43 6.14 -12.42 7.58
CA GLY A 43 6.22 -12.48 9.04
C GLY A 43 6.07 -11.12 9.72
N THR A 44 6.50 -10.04 9.08
CA THR A 44 6.33 -8.68 9.58
C THR A 44 4.85 -8.31 9.70
N ASP A 45 4.03 -8.66 8.69
CA ASP A 45 2.59 -8.41 8.71
C ASP A 45 1.92 -9.16 9.86
N LEU A 46 2.32 -10.42 10.09
CA LEU A 46 1.79 -11.21 11.20
C LEU A 46 2.20 -10.63 12.55
N GLY A 47 3.42 -10.13 12.65
CA GLY A 47 3.90 -9.45 13.87
C GLY A 47 3.07 -8.20 14.17
N ILE A 48 2.76 -7.41 13.17
CA ILE A 48 1.91 -6.22 13.31
C ILE A 48 0.52 -6.63 13.77
N LEU A 49 -0.08 -7.64 13.12
CA LEU A 49 -1.42 -8.14 13.49
C LEU A 49 -1.48 -8.60 14.95
N HIS A 50 -0.44 -9.24 15.43
CA HIS A 50 -0.37 -9.73 16.82
C HIS A 50 0.03 -8.65 17.84
N GLY A 51 0.19 -7.41 17.40
CA GLY A 51 0.54 -6.31 18.29
C GLY A 51 2.00 -6.27 18.72
N LYS A 52 2.88 -6.98 18.02
CA LYS A 52 4.32 -7.02 18.33
C LYS A 52 5.10 -5.81 17.85
N THR A 53 4.45 -4.95 17.08
CA THR A 53 5.05 -3.73 16.54
C THR A 53 4.22 -2.53 16.98
N PRO A 54 4.40 -2.05 18.22
CA PRO A 54 3.52 -1.02 18.79
C PRO A 54 3.60 0.34 18.08
N SER A 55 4.63 0.57 17.28
CA SER A 55 4.76 1.80 16.49
C SER A 55 3.78 1.87 15.31
N VAL A 56 3.19 0.74 14.92
CA VAL A 56 2.20 0.70 13.84
C VAL A 56 0.83 1.02 14.43
N GLN A 57 0.19 2.05 13.90
CA GLN A 57 -1.09 2.52 14.40
C GLN A 57 -2.27 1.92 13.61
N PRO A 58 -3.46 1.78 14.26
CA PRO A 58 -4.68 1.41 13.54
C PRO A 58 -4.94 2.35 12.37
N GLY A 59 -5.46 1.81 11.29
CA GLY A 59 -5.67 2.57 10.05
C GLY A 59 -4.55 2.41 9.03
N THR A 60 -3.43 1.82 9.40
CA THR A 60 -2.31 1.56 8.49
C THR A 60 -2.66 0.45 7.51
N THR A 61 -2.43 0.69 6.23
CA THR A 61 -2.55 -0.34 5.20
C THR A 61 -1.38 -1.30 5.32
N LEU A 62 -1.69 -2.60 5.39
CA LEU A 62 -0.68 -3.64 5.52
C LEU A 62 -0.15 -4.11 4.17
N GLY A 63 1.00 -4.78 4.20
CA GLY A 63 1.68 -5.33 3.04
C GLY A 63 2.81 -4.43 2.57
N HIS A 64 3.97 -5.03 2.34
CA HIS A 64 5.14 -4.30 1.84
C HIS A 64 5.86 -5.08 0.72
N GLU A 65 5.30 -6.20 0.31
CA GLU A 65 5.82 -7.00 -0.80
C GLU A 65 4.75 -7.09 -1.88
N GLY A 66 5.09 -6.67 -3.08
CA GLY A 66 4.15 -6.72 -4.18
C GLY A 66 4.85 -6.63 -5.52
N VAL A 67 4.16 -7.12 -6.53
CA VAL A 67 4.57 -7.02 -7.93
C VAL A 67 3.44 -6.34 -8.69
N GLY A 68 3.79 -5.36 -9.49
CA GLY A 68 2.80 -4.61 -10.23
C GLY A 68 3.34 -3.96 -11.48
N VAL A 69 2.50 -3.16 -12.11
CA VAL A 69 2.83 -2.41 -13.31
C VAL A 69 2.80 -0.92 -12.97
N VAL A 70 3.81 -0.20 -13.44
CA VAL A 70 3.86 1.26 -13.27
C VAL A 70 2.72 1.88 -14.06
N GLU A 71 1.80 2.55 -13.36
CA GLU A 71 0.62 3.16 -13.95
C GLU A 71 0.87 4.63 -14.31
N GLU A 72 1.60 5.33 -13.46
CA GLU A 72 1.87 6.75 -13.63
C GLU A 72 3.18 7.11 -12.94
N VAL A 73 3.94 8.04 -13.48
CA VAL A 73 5.18 8.51 -12.90
C VAL A 73 5.18 10.03 -12.79
N GLY A 74 5.84 10.54 -11.75
CA GLY A 74 6.09 11.97 -11.61
C GLY A 74 7.12 12.46 -12.62
N SER A 75 7.18 13.76 -12.84
CA SER A 75 8.00 14.38 -13.88
C SER A 75 9.52 14.18 -13.69
N ALA A 76 9.97 13.88 -12.48
CA ALA A 76 11.39 13.67 -12.17
C ALA A 76 11.80 12.21 -12.11
N VAL A 77 10.87 11.26 -12.35
CA VAL A 77 11.18 9.83 -12.36
C VAL A 77 11.93 9.48 -13.64
N ARG A 78 13.12 8.88 -13.49
CA ARG A 78 14.00 8.57 -14.63
C ARG A 78 14.18 7.08 -14.88
N ASN A 79 14.13 6.25 -13.84
CA ASN A 79 14.42 4.82 -13.91
C ASN A 79 13.21 3.96 -14.27
N PHE A 80 12.02 4.53 -14.25
CA PHE A 80 10.77 3.84 -14.51
C PHE A 80 9.91 4.65 -15.45
N LYS A 81 9.10 3.95 -16.21
CA LYS A 81 8.09 4.56 -17.07
C LYS A 81 6.83 3.71 -17.04
N LYS A 82 5.72 4.28 -17.48
CA LYS A 82 4.45 3.58 -17.55
C LYS A 82 4.56 2.29 -18.38
N GLY A 83 4.07 1.19 -17.80
CA GLY A 83 4.05 -0.12 -18.46
C GLY A 83 5.12 -1.10 -18.06
#